data_2448f501856f2db33db2c8a87381531b
#
_entry.id   2448f501856f2db33db2c8a87381531b
#
_cell.length_a   1.000
_cell.length_b   1.000
_cell.length_c   1.000
_cell.angle_alpha   90.00
_cell.angle_beta   90.00
_cell.angle_gamma   90.00
#
_symmetry.space_group_name_H-M   'P 1'
#
loop_
_entity.id
_entity.type
_entity.pdbx_description
1 polymer ?
#
loop_
_entity_poly.entity_id
_entity_poly.type
_entity_poly.pdbx_seq_one_letter_code
_entity_poly.pdbx_strand_id
1 'polypeptide(L)'
;SQVTTYMMCSGSDFFYVRSKYGHVMGDDLNGTLDCGCDTAQYNSFRKYYRNHLNLEKEGTDLVAYTLKRAKEKGMEAFITYRMNDLHFNDTTTHCPIWYTDFWIQHPEYWLNDTTQGYNSGGAFDFAIKEVRDRKLAIISEQLENYADIIDGYDLDFMRFIVYFKSGTGPQNAPLMTQLVKDIRQKVDEISAKQGRKILRSARVAPTVEQNMMKGLDIREWLRLGLLDFISTGVHWRGDPAMPVAKFREEMGKELNIPFYSSIDDGGYRPREFWSHGM
;
A
#
# COMPACT_ATOMS: atom_id res chain seq x y z
N SER A 1 0.12 -17.97 -20.26
CA SER A 1 -0.65 -17.10 -19.34
C SER A 1 -0.85 -15.74 -20.00
N GLN A 2 -2.01 -15.12 -19.80
CA GLN A 2 -2.24 -13.72 -20.20
C GLN A 2 -1.74 -12.72 -19.14
N VAL A 3 -1.34 -13.24 -17.97
CA VAL A 3 -0.78 -12.42 -16.88
C VAL A 3 0.70 -12.28 -17.11
N THR A 4 1.16 -11.04 -17.25
CA THR A 4 2.57 -10.69 -17.51
C THR A 4 3.29 -10.15 -16.28
N THR A 5 2.54 -9.61 -15.31
CA THR A 5 3.09 -8.98 -14.11
C THR A 5 2.34 -9.47 -12.88
N TYR A 6 3.06 -9.83 -11.85
CA TYR A 6 2.52 -10.20 -10.54
C TYR A 6 2.95 -9.16 -9.49
N MET A 7 1.98 -8.63 -8.75
CA MET A 7 2.22 -7.67 -7.68
C MET A 7 1.90 -8.31 -6.33
N MET A 8 2.93 -8.55 -5.52
CA MET A 8 2.80 -9.11 -4.17
C MET A 8 2.56 -8.00 -3.16
N CYS A 9 1.43 -8.05 -2.45
CA CYS A 9 1.18 -7.14 -1.33
C CYS A 9 2.10 -7.52 -0.16
N SER A 10 3.00 -6.63 0.21
CA SER A 10 3.93 -6.81 1.33
C SER A 10 3.38 -6.33 2.69
N GLY A 11 2.16 -5.80 2.69
CA GLY A 11 1.54 -5.24 3.89
C GLY A 11 1.52 -3.71 3.93
N SER A 12 1.53 -3.17 5.13
CA SER A 12 1.64 -1.74 5.45
C SER A 12 2.49 -1.60 6.72
N ASP A 13 1.91 -1.18 7.85
CA ASP A 13 2.56 -1.20 9.17
C ASP A 13 2.37 -2.51 9.94
N PHE A 14 1.77 -3.51 9.34
CA PHE A 14 1.79 -4.89 9.81
C PHE A 14 2.63 -5.72 8.84
N PHE A 15 3.41 -6.65 9.37
CA PHE A 15 4.44 -7.33 8.59
C PHE A 15 4.10 -8.80 8.36
N TYR A 16 4.21 -9.23 7.11
CA TYR A 16 4.13 -10.63 6.72
C TYR A 16 5.47 -11.35 6.76
N VAL A 17 6.53 -10.58 6.92
CA VAL A 17 7.94 -11.04 6.93
C VAL A 17 8.71 -10.30 8.01
N ARG A 18 9.88 -10.78 8.39
CA ARG A 18 10.74 -10.10 9.37
C ARG A 18 11.10 -8.69 8.91
N SER A 19 10.95 -7.75 9.82
CA SER A 19 11.29 -6.35 9.65
C SER A 19 11.87 -5.79 10.93
N LYS A 20 12.81 -4.87 10.82
CA LYS A 20 13.33 -4.13 11.98
C LYS A 20 12.37 -3.04 12.49
N TYR A 21 11.27 -2.83 11.78
CA TYR A 21 10.26 -1.82 12.10
C TYR A 21 9.02 -2.37 12.81
N GLY A 22 8.96 -3.66 13.04
CA GLY A 22 7.85 -4.30 13.75
C GLY A 22 7.92 -5.82 13.69
N HIS A 23 7.08 -6.45 14.48
CA HIS A 23 7.00 -7.90 14.56
C HIS A 23 6.21 -8.48 13.37
N VAL A 24 6.47 -9.74 13.07
CA VAL A 24 5.67 -10.49 12.10
C VAL A 24 4.30 -10.77 12.70
N MET A 25 3.29 -10.68 11.88
CA MET A 25 1.91 -10.99 12.29
C MET A 25 1.84 -12.38 12.91
N GLY A 26 1.55 -12.42 14.22
CA GLY A 26 1.44 -13.64 15.04
C GLY A 26 2.62 -13.91 15.99
N ASP A 27 3.74 -13.19 15.90
CA ASP A 27 4.89 -13.37 16.80
C ASP A 27 4.57 -13.10 18.27
N ASP A 28 3.79 -12.07 18.57
CA ASP A 28 3.47 -11.64 19.95
C ASP A 28 2.63 -12.64 20.71
N LEU A 29 2.04 -13.58 20.03
CA LEU A 29 1.11 -14.54 20.60
C LEU A 29 1.78 -15.85 21.00
N ASN A 30 3.13 -15.93 21.01
CA ASN A 30 3.90 -17.11 21.37
C ASN A 30 3.36 -18.41 20.75
N GLY A 31 2.82 -18.31 19.52
CA GLY A 31 2.19 -19.44 18.84
C GLY A 31 0.77 -19.80 19.34
N THR A 32 0.25 -19.12 20.35
CA THR A 32 -1.13 -19.37 20.83
C THR A 32 -2.18 -18.70 19.95
N LEU A 33 -1.86 -17.55 19.37
CA LEU A 33 -2.71 -16.78 18.45
C LEU A 33 -4.12 -16.50 18.99
N ASP A 34 -4.30 -16.44 20.30
CA ASP A 34 -5.56 -15.99 20.88
C ASP A 34 -5.60 -14.47 20.89
N CYS A 35 -6.17 -13.91 19.82
CA CYS A 35 -6.23 -12.47 19.62
C CYS A 35 -7.61 -11.86 19.92
N GLY A 36 -8.53 -12.62 20.52
CA GLY A 36 -9.91 -12.17 20.73
C GLY A 36 -10.71 -11.97 19.43
N CYS A 37 -10.15 -12.39 18.28
CA CYS A 37 -10.85 -12.40 17.01
C CYS A 37 -11.85 -13.56 16.94
N ASP A 38 -12.77 -13.50 15.98
CA ASP A 38 -13.63 -14.64 15.71
C ASP A 38 -12.83 -15.88 15.27
N THR A 39 -13.40 -17.06 15.45
CA THR A 39 -12.71 -18.34 15.20
C THR A 39 -12.23 -18.50 13.75
N ALA A 40 -12.92 -17.90 12.78
CA ALA A 40 -12.56 -18.01 11.37
C ALA A 40 -11.32 -17.17 11.06
N GLN A 41 -11.27 -15.93 11.54
CA GLN A 41 -10.09 -15.07 11.42
C GLN A 41 -8.89 -15.68 12.14
N TYR A 42 -9.08 -16.18 13.36
CA TYR A 42 -8.07 -16.85 14.14
C TYR A 42 -7.41 -18.03 13.40
N ASN A 43 -8.22 -18.91 12.79
CA ASN A 43 -7.70 -20.03 12.01
C ASN A 43 -6.88 -19.58 10.79
N SER A 44 -7.28 -18.49 10.15
CA SER A 44 -6.54 -17.91 9.03
C SER A 44 -5.16 -17.41 9.47
N PHE A 45 -5.08 -16.69 10.59
CA PHE A 45 -3.82 -16.18 11.15
C PHE A 45 -2.88 -17.28 11.60
N ARG A 46 -3.40 -18.33 12.27
CA ARG A 46 -2.62 -19.52 12.64
C ARG A 46 -1.98 -20.19 11.42
N LYS A 47 -2.75 -20.37 10.36
CA LYS A 47 -2.26 -20.95 9.12
C LYS A 47 -1.17 -20.06 8.51
N TYR A 48 -1.39 -18.76 8.54
CA TYR A 48 -0.47 -17.77 8.00
C TYR A 48 0.87 -17.82 8.75
N TYR A 49 0.84 -17.70 10.06
CA TYR A 49 2.02 -17.72 10.92
C TYR A 49 2.79 -19.05 10.82
N ARG A 50 2.09 -20.17 10.77
CA ARG A 50 2.70 -21.48 10.57
C ARG A 50 3.44 -21.55 9.21
N ASN A 51 2.83 -21.03 8.16
CA ASN A 51 3.45 -20.99 6.85
C ASN A 51 4.69 -20.09 6.86
N HIS A 52 4.62 -18.94 7.53
CA HIS A 52 5.77 -18.07 7.73
C HIS A 52 6.95 -18.81 8.39
N LEU A 53 6.71 -19.48 9.52
CA LEU A 53 7.74 -20.26 10.21
C LEU A 53 8.32 -21.41 9.36
N ASN A 54 7.50 -22.03 8.53
CA ASN A 54 7.99 -23.09 7.61
C ASN A 54 8.90 -22.51 6.54
N LEU A 55 8.54 -21.38 5.93
CA LEU A 55 9.37 -20.71 4.94
C LEU A 55 10.71 -20.22 5.53
N GLU A 56 10.71 -19.74 6.78
CA GLU A 56 11.94 -19.37 7.47
C GLU A 56 12.89 -20.58 7.66
N LYS A 57 12.36 -21.76 8.00
CA LYS A 57 13.15 -23.00 8.09
C LYS A 57 13.77 -23.41 6.74
N GLU A 58 13.14 -23.04 5.65
CA GLU A 58 13.62 -23.25 4.29
C GLU A 58 14.58 -22.14 3.82
N GLY A 59 14.90 -21.16 4.67
CA GLY A 59 15.80 -20.05 4.37
C GLY A 59 15.19 -19.01 3.41
N THR A 60 13.87 -18.89 3.41
CA THR A 60 13.13 -17.93 2.59
C THR A 60 11.99 -17.28 3.38
N ASP A 61 11.27 -16.38 2.77
CA ASP A 61 10.07 -15.76 3.33
C ASP A 61 8.93 -15.71 2.29
N LEU A 62 7.75 -15.29 2.72
CA LEU A 62 6.57 -15.27 1.86
C LEU A 62 6.74 -14.37 0.64
N VAL A 63 7.35 -13.20 0.80
CA VAL A 63 7.54 -12.23 -0.28
C VAL A 63 8.54 -12.78 -1.27
N ALA A 64 9.74 -13.18 -0.81
CA ALA A 64 10.78 -13.77 -1.65
C ALA A 64 10.31 -15.03 -2.38
N TYR A 65 9.65 -15.96 -1.66
CA TYR A 65 9.12 -17.18 -2.25
C TYR A 65 8.13 -16.88 -3.38
N THR A 66 7.16 -16.00 -3.13
CA THR A 66 6.11 -15.70 -4.09
C THR A 66 6.65 -14.97 -5.32
N LEU A 67 7.54 -14.00 -5.13
CA LEU A 67 8.17 -13.26 -6.23
C LEU A 67 9.05 -14.16 -7.10
N LYS A 68 9.86 -15.03 -6.49
CA LYS A 68 10.66 -16.04 -7.23
C LYS A 68 9.76 -16.96 -8.06
N ARG A 69 8.63 -17.43 -7.50
CA ARG A 69 7.66 -18.24 -8.25
C ARG A 69 7.03 -17.48 -9.43
N ALA A 70 6.78 -16.18 -9.29
CA ALA A 70 6.32 -15.35 -10.40
C ALA A 70 7.38 -15.29 -11.52
N LYS A 71 8.65 -15.05 -11.18
CA LYS A 71 9.79 -15.04 -12.12
C LYS A 71 9.94 -16.37 -12.84
N GLU A 72 9.88 -17.51 -12.14
CA GLU A 72 9.92 -18.86 -12.74
C GLU A 72 8.81 -19.11 -13.75
N LYS A 73 7.68 -18.42 -13.62
CA LYS A 73 6.56 -18.49 -14.58
C LYS A 73 6.66 -17.45 -15.70
N GLY A 74 7.77 -16.73 -15.80
CA GLY A 74 8.02 -15.70 -16.82
C GLY A 74 7.24 -14.41 -16.60
N MET A 75 6.79 -14.12 -15.37
CA MET A 75 6.13 -12.86 -15.02
C MET A 75 7.13 -11.86 -14.43
N GLU A 76 6.87 -10.58 -14.65
CA GLU A 76 7.49 -9.52 -13.87
C GLU A 76 7.01 -9.62 -12.41
N ALA A 77 7.91 -9.35 -11.47
CA ALA A 77 7.67 -9.47 -10.04
C ALA A 77 7.74 -8.11 -9.35
N PHE A 78 6.63 -7.65 -8.81
CA PHE A 78 6.53 -6.37 -8.10
C PHE A 78 6.15 -6.57 -6.65
N ILE A 79 6.65 -5.70 -5.79
CA ILE A 79 6.07 -5.48 -4.47
C ILE A 79 5.04 -4.35 -4.59
N THR A 80 3.84 -4.53 -4.04
CA THR A 80 2.88 -3.45 -3.82
C THR A 80 2.73 -3.20 -2.32
N TYR A 81 2.94 -1.95 -1.90
CA TYR A 81 2.90 -1.53 -0.50
C TYR A 81 1.69 -0.63 -0.24
N ARG A 82 0.87 -1.01 0.71
CA ARG A 82 -0.28 -0.19 1.14
C ARG A 82 0.21 1.02 1.92
N MET A 83 0.05 2.20 1.35
CA MET A 83 0.56 3.44 1.94
C MET A 83 -0.12 3.76 3.27
N ASN A 84 -1.41 3.50 3.40
CA ASN A 84 -2.12 3.46 4.68
C ASN A 84 -3.00 2.23 4.76
N ASP A 85 -3.21 1.70 5.97
CA ASP A 85 -4.10 0.58 6.22
C ASP A 85 -4.93 0.86 7.47
N LEU A 86 -6.22 0.64 7.40
CA LEU A 86 -7.17 0.94 8.47
C LEU A 86 -7.79 -0.31 9.08
N HIS A 87 -7.29 -1.48 8.73
CA HIS A 87 -7.80 -2.70 9.33
C HIS A 87 -7.53 -2.71 10.83
N PHE A 88 -8.60 -2.86 11.60
CA PHE A 88 -8.55 -2.96 13.06
C PHE A 88 -7.92 -1.76 13.79
N ASN A 89 -7.84 -0.59 13.13
CA ASN A 89 -7.40 0.67 13.73
C ASN A 89 -8.48 1.25 14.67
N ASP A 90 -9.16 0.43 15.42
CA ASP A 90 -10.02 0.84 16.50
C ASP A 90 -9.58 0.16 17.80
N THR A 91 -9.64 0.89 18.90
CA THR A 91 -9.22 0.41 20.20
C THR A 91 -10.23 -0.55 20.84
N THR A 92 -11.36 -0.82 20.21
CA THR A 92 -12.45 -1.63 20.73
C THR A 92 -12.37 -3.08 20.27
N THR A 93 -11.80 -3.33 19.10
CA THR A 93 -11.56 -4.67 18.55
C THR A 93 -10.11 -5.07 18.76
N HIS A 94 -9.71 -5.34 19.97
CA HIS A 94 -8.34 -5.69 20.34
C HIS A 94 -7.85 -6.95 19.62
N CYS A 95 -7.40 -6.81 18.38
CA CYS A 95 -6.64 -7.84 17.72
C CYS A 95 -5.17 -7.40 17.60
N PRO A 96 -4.30 -7.73 18.58
CA PRO A 96 -2.91 -7.26 18.63
C PRO A 96 -2.07 -7.73 17.44
N ILE A 97 -2.56 -8.69 16.67
CA ILE A 97 -1.91 -9.18 15.44
C ILE A 97 -1.70 -8.07 14.39
N TRP A 98 -2.60 -7.08 14.35
CA TRP A 98 -2.62 -6.05 13.32
C TRP A 98 -1.95 -4.75 13.74
N TYR A 99 -1.66 -4.58 15.04
CA TYR A 99 -1.07 -3.36 15.56
C TYR A 99 0.43 -3.51 15.69
N THR A 100 1.18 -2.57 15.17
CA THR A 100 2.60 -2.43 15.52
C THR A 100 2.72 -1.62 16.80
N ASP A 101 3.81 -1.85 17.54
CA ASP A 101 4.14 -1.05 18.71
C ASP A 101 4.16 0.45 18.38
N PHE A 102 4.65 0.79 17.19
CA PHE A 102 4.66 2.18 16.73
C PHE A 102 3.27 2.81 16.69
N TRP A 103 2.25 2.08 16.22
CA TRP A 103 0.88 2.58 16.19
C TRP A 103 0.30 2.72 17.60
N ILE A 104 0.55 1.73 18.46
CA ILE A 104 0.04 1.71 19.84
C ILE A 104 0.69 2.80 20.69
N GLN A 105 2.01 3.00 20.55
CA GLN A 105 2.79 3.91 21.37
C GLN A 105 2.66 5.38 20.95
N HIS A 106 2.14 5.64 19.74
CA HIS A 106 2.05 6.96 19.15
C HIS A 106 0.63 7.37 18.73
N PRO A 107 -0.33 7.43 19.66
CA PRO A 107 -1.68 7.88 19.34
C PRO A 107 -1.72 9.34 18.85
N GLU A 108 -0.70 10.13 19.13
CA GLU A 108 -0.52 11.48 18.60
C GLU A 108 -0.25 11.51 17.09
N TYR A 109 0.11 10.37 16.49
CA TYR A 109 0.33 10.22 15.05
C TYR A 109 -0.94 9.79 14.30
N TRP A 110 -2.03 9.53 15.01
CA TRP A 110 -3.30 9.19 14.40
C TRP A 110 -3.98 10.44 13.85
N LEU A 111 -4.72 10.23 12.79
CA LEU A 111 -5.47 11.30 12.12
C LEU A 111 -6.50 11.96 13.05
N ASN A 112 -7.10 11.16 13.95
CA ASN A 112 -8.17 11.59 14.87
C ASN A 112 -9.36 12.26 14.14
N ASP A 113 -9.61 11.84 12.90
CA ASP A 113 -10.69 12.33 12.04
C ASP A 113 -11.55 11.14 11.60
N THR A 114 -12.72 10.99 12.22
CA THR A 114 -13.68 9.91 11.95
C THR A 114 -14.63 10.21 10.80
N THR A 115 -14.49 11.37 10.16
CA THR A 115 -15.43 11.83 9.11
C THR A 115 -15.16 11.19 7.75
N GLN A 116 -14.03 10.53 7.57
CA GLN A 116 -13.61 9.93 6.30
C GLN A 116 -13.98 8.44 6.15
N GLY A 117 -14.85 7.94 6.99
CA GLY A 117 -15.37 6.57 6.90
C GLY A 117 -14.61 5.59 7.79
N TYR A 118 -14.68 4.32 7.44
CA TYR A 118 -14.22 3.17 8.21
C TYR A 118 -12.89 3.41 8.93
N ASN A 119 -12.92 3.42 10.28
CA ASN A 119 -11.75 3.51 11.18
C ASN A 119 -10.75 4.63 10.84
N SER A 120 -11.17 5.67 10.12
CA SER A 120 -10.27 6.76 9.67
C SER A 120 -9.60 7.49 10.83
N GLY A 121 -10.22 7.52 12.02
CA GLY A 121 -9.65 8.13 13.22
C GLY A 121 -8.30 7.52 13.63
N GLY A 122 -8.11 6.22 13.45
CA GLY A 122 -6.86 5.50 13.73
C GLY A 122 -5.87 5.44 12.56
N ALA A 123 -6.18 6.05 11.43
CA ALA A 123 -5.25 6.15 10.32
C ALA A 123 -4.03 6.99 10.71
N PHE A 124 -2.87 6.70 10.16
CA PHE A 124 -1.72 7.59 10.30
C PHE A 124 -1.93 8.92 9.57
N ASP A 125 -1.60 10.04 10.23
CA ASP A 125 -1.60 11.37 9.65
C ASP A 125 -0.28 11.65 8.92
N PHE A 126 -0.32 11.71 7.61
CA PHE A 126 0.86 11.99 6.78
C PHE A 126 1.30 13.46 6.83
N ALA A 127 0.59 14.35 7.53
CA ALA A 127 1.10 15.67 7.86
C ALA A 127 2.27 15.58 8.85
N ILE A 128 2.36 14.52 9.62
CA ILE A 128 3.40 14.27 10.62
C ILE A 128 4.65 13.70 9.94
N LYS A 129 5.79 14.29 10.21
CA LYS A 129 7.06 13.91 9.57
C LYS A 129 7.47 12.48 9.93
N GLU A 130 7.34 12.10 11.19
CA GLU A 130 7.70 10.79 11.73
C GLU A 130 6.95 9.66 11.05
N VAL A 131 5.69 9.89 10.68
CA VAL A 131 4.89 8.95 9.88
C VAL A 131 5.50 8.77 8.49
N ARG A 132 5.83 9.87 7.81
CA ARG A 132 6.44 9.78 6.48
C ARG A 132 7.84 9.15 6.50
N ASP A 133 8.66 9.49 7.49
CA ASP A 133 9.99 8.91 7.69
C ASP A 133 9.89 7.39 7.91
N ARG A 134 8.93 6.95 8.72
CA ARG A 134 8.68 5.52 8.94
C ARG A 134 8.27 4.81 7.66
N LYS A 135 7.36 5.39 6.87
CA LYS A 135 6.95 4.80 5.58
C LYS A 135 8.14 4.66 4.62
N LEU A 136 8.94 5.71 4.51
CA LEU A 136 10.18 5.66 3.70
C LEU A 136 11.14 4.59 4.21
N ALA A 137 11.30 4.46 5.52
CA ALA A 137 12.21 3.49 6.12
C ALA A 137 11.77 2.03 5.85
N ILE A 138 10.48 1.71 5.99
CA ILE A 138 9.93 0.38 5.69
C ILE A 138 10.08 0.06 4.21
N ILE A 139 9.71 0.99 3.33
CA ILE A 139 9.86 0.83 1.88
C ILE A 139 11.32 0.61 1.49
N SER A 140 12.24 1.38 2.11
CA SER A 140 13.69 1.23 1.88
C SER A 140 14.20 -0.13 2.28
N GLU A 141 13.78 -0.66 3.43
CA GLU A 141 14.12 -2.02 3.87
C GLU A 141 13.65 -3.07 2.87
N GLN A 142 12.41 -2.98 2.39
CA GLN A 142 11.89 -3.93 1.40
C GLN A 142 12.63 -3.84 0.06
N LEU A 143 12.93 -2.64 -0.39
CA LEU A 143 13.74 -2.43 -1.59
C LEU A 143 15.14 -3.03 -1.46
N GLU A 144 15.77 -2.91 -0.30
CA GLU A 144 17.08 -3.50 -0.04
C GLU A 144 17.03 -5.04 0.05
N ASN A 145 16.02 -5.58 0.75
CA ASN A 145 15.89 -7.02 0.97
C ASN A 145 15.54 -7.80 -0.30
N TYR A 146 14.83 -7.19 -1.25
CA TYR A 146 14.32 -7.88 -2.44
C TYR A 146 14.86 -7.31 -3.76
N ALA A 147 15.89 -6.46 -3.70
CA ALA A 147 16.47 -5.76 -4.84
C ALA A 147 16.86 -6.68 -6.02
N ASP A 148 17.32 -7.88 -5.73
CA ASP A 148 17.76 -8.87 -6.71
C ASP A 148 16.59 -9.58 -7.41
N ILE A 149 15.40 -9.57 -6.83
CA ILE A 149 14.24 -10.31 -7.32
C ILE A 149 13.25 -9.40 -8.06
N ILE A 150 12.97 -8.18 -7.51
CA ILE A 150 11.88 -7.33 -7.98
C ILE A 150 12.22 -6.62 -9.29
N ASP A 151 11.24 -6.53 -10.18
CA ASP A 151 11.28 -5.69 -11.39
C ASP A 151 10.66 -4.30 -11.14
N GLY A 152 9.89 -4.16 -10.07
CA GLY A 152 9.30 -2.87 -9.71
C GLY A 152 8.71 -2.83 -8.31
N TYR A 153 8.36 -1.61 -7.90
CA TYR A 153 7.75 -1.29 -6.62
C TYR A 153 6.54 -0.38 -6.83
N ASP A 154 5.40 -0.77 -6.26
CA ASP A 154 4.11 -0.11 -6.41
C ASP A 154 3.66 0.51 -5.09
N LEU A 155 3.21 1.76 -5.16
CA LEU A 155 2.65 2.49 -4.02
C LEU A 155 1.12 2.42 -4.10
N ASP A 156 0.51 1.54 -3.29
CA ASP A 156 -0.95 1.41 -3.26
C ASP A 156 -1.59 2.48 -2.37
N PHE A 157 -2.06 3.57 -3.00
CA PHE A 157 -2.82 4.60 -2.33
C PHE A 157 -4.31 4.27 -2.22
N MET A 158 -4.78 3.19 -2.84
CA MET A 158 -6.21 2.90 -2.94
C MET A 158 -6.72 1.87 -1.96
N ARG A 159 -5.83 1.23 -1.15
CA ARG A 159 -6.35 0.32 -0.13
C ARG A 159 -7.24 1.05 0.88
N PHE A 160 -6.75 2.19 1.39
CA PHE A 160 -7.54 3.17 2.14
C PHE A 160 -7.01 4.56 1.78
N ILE A 161 -7.79 5.33 1.07
CA ILE A 161 -7.39 6.64 0.56
C ILE A 161 -7.58 7.75 1.63
N VAL A 162 -6.94 7.58 2.77
CA VAL A 162 -7.00 8.47 3.94
C VAL A 162 -5.59 8.78 4.42
N TYR A 163 -5.12 10.01 4.20
CA TYR A 163 -3.74 10.43 4.48
C TYR A 163 -3.65 11.70 5.33
N PHE A 164 -4.64 12.59 5.20
CA PHE A 164 -4.70 13.89 5.84
C PHE A 164 -6.09 14.12 6.41
N LYS A 165 -6.23 15.03 7.36
CA LYS A 165 -7.54 15.43 7.89
C LYS A 165 -8.46 15.91 6.75
N SER A 166 -9.74 15.67 6.89
CA SER A 166 -10.75 16.04 5.89
C SER A 166 -10.61 17.49 5.46
N GLY A 167 -10.64 17.74 4.16
CA GLY A 167 -10.51 19.08 3.58
C GLY A 167 -9.09 19.65 3.55
N THR A 168 -8.08 18.97 4.11
CA THR A 168 -6.70 19.51 4.14
C THR A 168 -5.76 18.87 3.10
N GLY A 169 -6.26 17.97 2.27
CA GLY A 169 -5.46 17.26 1.27
C GLY A 169 -4.66 18.19 0.35
N PRO A 170 -5.30 19.15 -0.36
CA PRO A 170 -4.58 20.03 -1.28
C PRO A 170 -3.43 20.82 -0.64
N GLN A 171 -3.62 21.28 0.59
CA GLN A 171 -2.60 22.05 1.34
C GLN A 171 -1.39 21.17 1.71
N ASN A 172 -1.64 19.87 1.95
CA ASN A 172 -0.64 18.90 2.37
C ASN A 172 -0.06 18.08 1.19
N ALA A 173 -0.56 18.26 -0.03
CA ALA A 173 -0.06 17.56 -1.21
C ALA A 173 1.47 17.71 -1.42
N PRO A 174 2.12 18.85 -1.13
CA PRO A 174 3.56 18.96 -1.18
C PRO A 174 4.31 18.00 -0.25
N LEU A 175 3.75 17.66 0.92
CA LEU A 175 4.35 16.71 1.86
C LEU A 175 4.33 15.29 1.30
N MET A 176 3.21 14.88 0.69
CA MET A 176 3.12 13.58 0.02
C MET A 176 4.03 13.52 -1.20
N THR A 177 4.07 14.59 -1.99
CA THR A 177 4.98 14.70 -3.14
C THR A 177 6.44 14.56 -2.71
N GLN A 178 6.84 15.15 -1.57
CA GLN A 178 8.20 14.97 -1.05
C GLN A 178 8.48 13.51 -0.67
N LEU A 179 7.55 12.83 0.01
CA LEU A 179 7.68 11.40 0.31
C LEU A 179 7.86 10.56 -0.95
N VAL A 180 7.07 10.82 -2.00
CA VAL A 180 7.19 10.11 -3.29
C VAL A 180 8.54 10.39 -3.96
N LYS A 181 9.08 11.61 -3.85
CA LYS A 181 10.44 11.95 -4.31
C LYS A 181 11.52 11.16 -3.58
N ASP A 182 11.42 11.09 -2.25
CA ASP A 182 12.40 10.38 -1.42
C ASP A 182 12.38 8.87 -1.73
N ILE A 183 11.19 8.30 -1.91
CA ILE A 183 11.03 6.91 -2.37
C ILE A 183 11.63 6.74 -3.77
N ARG A 184 11.37 7.68 -4.70
CA ARG A 184 11.96 7.66 -6.04
C ARG A 184 13.48 7.62 -5.99
N GLN A 185 14.08 8.50 -5.20
CA GLN A 185 15.52 8.54 -5.02
C GLN A 185 16.05 7.20 -4.51
N LYS A 186 15.39 6.60 -3.51
CA LYS A 186 15.80 5.29 -2.99
C LYS A 186 15.72 4.18 -4.04
N VAL A 187 14.68 4.15 -4.85
CA VAL A 187 14.57 3.17 -5.95
C VAL A 187 15.67 3.37 -6.99
N ASP A 188 16.02 4.62 -7.33
CA ASP A 188 17.08 4.92 -8.27
C ASP A 188 18.45 4.50 -7.74
N GLU A 189 18.73 4.71 -6.44
CA GLU A 189 19.95 4.23 -5.78
C GLU A 189 20.08 2.70 -5.84
N ILE A 190 18.99 1.99 -5.55
CA ILE A 190 18.95 0.51 -5.62
C ILE A 190 19.08 0.04 -7.07
N SER A 191 18.39 0.68 -8.02
CA SER A 191 18.50 0.37 -9.44
C SER A 191 19.95 0.50 -9.94
N ALA A 192 20.64 1.56 -9.54
CA ALA A 192 22.06 1.77 -9.87
C ALA A 192 22.96 0.66 -9.28
N LYS A 193 22.76 0.28 -8.02
CA LYS A 193 23.49 -0.81 -7.38
C LYS A 193 23.26 -2.17 -8.07
N GLN A 194 22.03 -2.41 -8.54
CA GLN A 194 21.66 -3.65 -9.25
C GLN A 194 22.06 -3.65 -10.73
N GLY A 195 22.50 -2.52 -11.29
CA GLY A 195 22.83 -2.37 -12.71
C GLY A 195 21.62 -2.56 -13.64
N ARG A 196 20.39 -2.43 -13.12
CA ARG A 196 19.13 -2.57 -13.87
C ARG A 196 18.05 -1.65 -13.33
N LYS A 197 17.13 -1.27 -14.19
CA LYS A 197 15.99 -0.44 -13.80
C LYS A 197 15.01 -1.24 -12.94
N ILE A 198 14.62 -0.69 -11.79
CA ILE A 198 13.48 -1.09 -11.00
C ILE A 198 12.37 -0.07 -11.27
N LEU A 199 11.23 -0.54 -11.77
CA LEU A 199 10.11 0.33 -12.13
C LEU A 199 9.37 0.82 -10.87
N ARG A 200 8.71 1.96 -11.00
CA ARG A 200 7.89 2.56 -9.94
C ARG A 200 6.50 2.83 -10.45
N SER A 201 5.53 2.42 -9.68
CA SER A 201 4.14 2.70 -9.98
C SER A 201 3.38 3.19 -8.77
N ALA A 202 2.20 3.70 -9.02
CA ALA A 202 1.25 4.00 -7.97
C ALA A 202 -0.16 3.60 -8.41
N ARG A 203 -0.92 3.03 -7.49
CA ARG A 203 -2.35 2.83 -7.63
C ARG A 203 -3.08 4.01 -6.98
N VAL A 204 -3.86 4.76 -7.78
CA VAL A 204 -4.45 6.04 -7.41
C VAL A 204 -5.96 6.09 -7.66
N ALA A 205 -6.65 7.12 -7.15
CA ALA A 205 -8.07 7.29 -7.34
C ALA A 205 -8.45 7.50 -8.82
N PRO A 206 -9.70 7.19 -9.21
CA PRO A 206 -10.12 7.21 -10.61
C PRO A 206 -10.30 8.60 -11.21
N THR A 207 -10.20 9.67 -10.43
CA THR A 207 -10.25 11.06 -10.95
C THR A 207 -9.11 11.91 -10.40
N VAL A 208 -8.69 12.90 -11.18
CA VAL A 208 -7.64 13.86 -10.77
C VAL A 208 -8.08 14.66 -9.55
N GLU A 209 -9.34 15.06 -9.51
CA GLU A 209 -9.93 15.81 -8.39
C GLU A 209 -9.89 14.99 -7.09
N GLN A 210 -10.35 13.74 -7.11
CA GLN A 210 -10.31 12.86 -5.92
C GLN A 210 -8.89 12.68 -5.40
N ASN A 211 -7.91 12.51 -6.26
CA ASN A 211 -6.51 12.43 -5.87
C ASN A 211 -6.07 13.71 -5.15
N MET A 212 -6.32 14.88 -5.75
CA MET A 212 -5.93 16.16 -5.15
C MET A 212 -6.63 16.41 -3.81
N MET A 213 -7.92 16.09 -3.69
CA MET A 213 -8.64 16.21 -2.41
C MET A 213 -8.03 15.37 -1.30
N LYS A 214 -7.35 14.27 -1.64
CA LYS A 214 -6.65 13.39 -0.69
C LYS A 214 -5.16 13.71 -0.54
N GLY A 215 -4.69 14.78 -1.17
CA GLY A 215 -3.29 15.21 -1.11
C GLY A 215 -2.35 14.45 -2.05
N LEU A 216 -2.91 13.82 -3.09
CA LEU A 216 -2.14 13.10 -4.10
C LEU A 216 -2.07 13.95 -5.37
N ASP A 217 -1.00 14.73 -5.53
CA ASP A 217 -0.80 15.57 -6.71
C ASP A 217 -0.16 14.75 -7.84
N ILE A 218 -1.01 13.98 -8.54
CA ILE A 218 -0.56 13.11 -9.63
C ILE A 218 0.06 13.92 -10.77
N ARG A 219 -0.45 15.12 -11.07
CA ARG A 219 0.12 15.98 -12.13
C ARG A 219 1.57 16.32 -11.83
N GLU A 220 1.83 16.76 -10.60
CA GLU A 220 3.18 17.11 -10.16
C GLU A 220 4.09 15.87 -10.16
N TRP A 221 3.59 14.70 -9.72
CA TRP A 221 4.37 13.47 -9.75
C TRP A 221 4.80 13.05 -11.14
N LEU A 222 3.91 13.18 -12.14
CA LEU A 222 4.23 12.90 -13.54
C LEU A 222 5.16 13.95 -14.14
N ARG A 223 4.91 15.23 -13.86
CA ARG A 223 5.79 16.33 -14.30
C ARG A 223 7.23 16.16 -13.82
N LEU A 224 7.40 15.66 -12.61
CA LEU A 224 8.69 15.38 -11.99
C LEU A 224 9.28 14.01 -12.38
N GLY A 225 8.57 13.20 -13.17
CA GLY A 225 9.02 11.88 -13.59
C GLY A 225 9.17 10.89 -12.42
N LEU A 226 8.34 10.99 -11.38
CA LEU A 226 8.46 10.16 -10.18
C LEU A 226 7.97 8.73 -10.38
N LEU A 227 7.11 8.49 -11.37
CA LEU A 227 6.50 7.20 -11.68
C LEU A 227 6.81 6.75 -13.10
N ASP A 228 6.86 5.45 -13.32
CA ASP A 228 7.03 4.84 -14.64
C ASP A 228 5.69 4.41 -15.25
N PHE A 229 4.69 4.12 -14.45
CA PHE A 229 3.29 3.94 -14.84
C PHE A 229 2.36 4.19 -13.65
N ILE A 230 1.08 4.35 -13.93
CA ILE A 230 0.04 4.46 -12.91
C ILE A 230 -1.10 3.50 -13.20
N SER A 231 -1.77 3.05 -12.14
CA SER A 231 -3.06 2.36 -12.24
C SER A 231 -4.13 3.11 -11.46
N THR A 232 -5.34 3.11 -11.97
CA THR A 232 -6.49 3.67 -11.24
C THR A 232 -7.47 2.58 -10.89
N GLY A 233 -8.09 2.70 -9.74
CA GLY A 233 -9.11 1.77 -9.28
C GLY A 233 -10.00 2.39 -8.23
N VAL A 234 -11.10 1.72 -7.97
CA VAL A 234 -11.96 2.01 -6.82
C VAL A 234 -11.68 1.00 -5.73
N HIS A 235 -11.89 1.40 -4.48
CA HIS A 235 -11.68 0.55 -3.33
C HIS A 235 -12.70 -0.60 -3.31
N TRP A 236 -12.21 -1.86 -3.33
CA TRP A 236 -13.00 -3.09 -3.17
C TRP A 236 -14.10 -3.34 -4.18
N ARG A 237 -14.03 -2.79 -5.40
CA ARG A 237 -15.11 -2.99 -6.37
C ARG A 237 -14.58 -2.94 -7.80
N GLY A 238 -15.08 -3.86 -8.61
CA GLY A 238 -15.03 -3.70 -10.05
C GLY A 238 -16.09 -2.67 -10.46
N ASP A 239 -15.69 -1.50 -10.92
CA ASP A 239 -16.60 -0.54 -11.55
C ASP A 239 -16.34 -0.51 -13.06
N PRO A 240 -17.19 -1.14 -13.88
CA PRO A 240 -17.03 -1.10 -15.34
C PRO A 240 -17.22 0.30 -15.93
N ALA A 241 -17.80 1.22 -15.15
CA ALA A 241 -17.97 2.62 -15.54
C ALA A 241 -16.87 3.55 -15.02
N MET A 242 -15.68 3.00 -14.74
CA MET A 242 -14.53 3.81 -14.37
C MET A 242 -14.27 4.92 -15.38
N PRO A 243 -14.06 6.17 -14.93
CA PRO A 243 -13.95 7.34 -15.81
C PRO A 243 -12.57 7.46 -16.48
N VAL A 244 -12.07 6.37 -17.12
CA VAL A 244 -10.74 6.29 -17.74
C VAL A 244 -10.54 7.38 -18.80
N ALA A 245 -11.55 7.60 -19.64
CA ALA A 245 -11.50 8.62 -20.68
C ALA A 245 -11.37 10.02 -20.07
N LYS A 246 -12.19 10.31 -19.04
CA LYS A 246 -12.16 11.59 -18.33
C LYS A 246 -10.78 11.80 -17.65
N PHE A 247 -10.24 10.80 -16.98
CA PHE A 247 -8.91 10.90 -16.37
C PHE A 247 -7.85 11.25 -17.41
N ARG A 248 -7.84 10.59 -18.59
CA ARG A 248 -6.92 10.88 -19.68
C ARG A 248 -7.10 12.30 -20.23
N GLU A 249 -8.32 12.74 -20.40
CA GLU A 249 -8.66 14.10 -20.87
C GLU A 249 -8.15 15.16 -19.88
N GLU A 250 -8.45 14.99 -18.59
CA GLU A 250 -8.05 15.91 -17.52
C GLU A 250 -6.54 15.97 -17.34
N MET A 251 -5.82 14.85 -17.48
CA MET A 251 -4.36 14.80 -17.41
C MET A 251 -3.69 15.35 -18.67
N GLY A 252 -4.32 15.18 -19.82
CA GLY A 252 -3.81 15.69 -21.09
C GLY A 252 -2.37 15.25 -21.37
N LYS A 253 -1.49 16.21 -21.68
CA LYS A 253 -0.08 15.97 -22.03
C LYS A 253 0.77 15.50 -20.85
N GLU A 254 0.33 15.70 -19.62
CA GLU A 254 1.04 15.27 -18.41
C GLU A 254 1.00 13.74 -18.27
N LEU A 255 -0.02 13.08 -18.82
CA LEU A 255 -0.10 11.63 -18.88
C LEU A 255 0.78 11.08 -20.02
N ASN A 256 2.08 11.12 -19.82
CA ASN A 256 3.11 10.70 -20.77
C ASN A 256 3.71 9.31 -20.46
N ILE A 257 3.11 8.58 -19.54
CA ILE A 257 3.50 7.23 -19.11
C ILE A 257 2.34 6.25 -19.30
N PRO A 258 2.59 4.92 -19.28
CA PRO A 258 1.53 3.92 -19.30
C PRO A 258 0.51 4.12 -18.18
N PHE A 259 -0.76 3.93 -18.53
CA PHE A 259 -1.90 4.12 -17.65
C PHE A 259 -2.83 2.92 -17.76
N TYR A 260 -3.12 2.31 -16.61
CA TYR A 260 -3.93 1.11 -16.50
C TYR A 260 -5.17 1.36 -15.65
N SER A 261 -6.29 0.76 -16.04
CA SER A 261 -7.47 0.68 -15.19
C SER A 261 -7.46 -0.64 -14.44
N SER A 262 -7.68 -0.62 -13.13
CA SER A 262 -7.79 -1.84 -12.34
C SER A 262 -9.24 -2.22 -12.10
N ILE A 263 -9.53 -3.51 -12.13
CA ILE A 263 -10.80 -4.11 -11.76
C ILE A 263 -10.54 -4.90 -10.48
N ASP A 264 -11.29 -4.59 -9.43
CA ASP A 264 -11.26 -5.33 -8.18
C ASP A 264 -12.24 -6.52 -8.24
N ASP A 265 -11.94 -7.62 -7.57
CA ASP A 265 -12.76 -8.83 -7.51
C ASP A 265 -13.95 -8.72 -6.54
N GLY A 266 -14.05 -7.64 -5.79
CA GLY A 266 -15.05 -7.39 -4.73
C GLY A 266 -16.52 -7.33 -5.15
N GLY A 267 -16.85 -7.78 -6.36
CA GLY A 267 -18.21 -7.87 -6.88
C GLY A 267 -18.84 -6.54 -7.25
N TYR A 268 -19.70 -6.56 -8.26
CA TYR A 268 -20.48 -5.39 -8.69
C TYR A 268 -21.54 -5.04 -7.64
N ARG A 269 -21.45 -3.82 -7.10
CA ARG A 269 -22.55 -3.23 -6.31
C ARG A 269 -23.04 -1.98 -7.01
N PRO A 270 -24.39 -1.78 -7.10
CA PRO A 270 -24.97 -0.59 -7.73
C PRO A 270 -24.45 0.71 -7.13
N ARG A 271 -24.37 1.78 -7.94
CA ARG A 271 -23.88 3.12 -7.56
C ARG A 271 -24.56 3.75 -6.34
N GLU A 272 -25.76 3.32 -6.01
CA GLU A 272 -26.54 3.82 -4.87
C GLU A 272 -25.83 3.65 -3.52
N PHE A 273 -24.87 2.72 -3.43
CA PHE A 273 -24.03 2.55 -2.24
C PHE A 273 -22.88 3.56 -2.10
N TRP A 274 -22.64 4.38 -3.14
CA TRP A 274 -21.52 5.33 -3.18
C TRP A 274 -21.82 6.71 -2.59
N SER A 275 -23.10 6.99 -2.29
CA SER A 275 -23.55 8.29 -1.77
C SER A 275 -23.22 8.51 -0.27
N HIS A 276 -22.63 7.54 0.41
CA HIS A 276 -22.30 7.61 1.83
C HIS A 276 -20.78 7.57 2.03
N GLY A 277 -20.15 8.70 1.81
CA GLY A 277 -18.85 9.04 2.38
C GLY A 277 -17.62 8.51 1.63
N MET A 278 -17.32 9.11 0.51
CA MET A 278 -15.93 9.41 0.14
C MET A 278 -15.80 10.89 -0.19
#